data_540f4b0033d55fd0a06843cff66c467d
#
_entry.id   540f4b0033d55fd0a06843cff66c467d
#
_cell.length_a   1.000
_cell.length_b   1.000
_cell.length_c   1.000
_cell.angle_alpha   90.00
_cell.angle_beta   90.00
_cell.angle_gamma   90.00
#
_symmetry.space_group_name_H-M   'P 1'
#
loop_
_entity.id
_entity.type
_entity.pdbx_description
1 polymer ?
#
loop_
_entity_poly.entity_id
_entity_poly.type
_entity_poly.pdbx_seq_one_letter_code
_entity_poly.pdbx_strand_id
1 'polypeptide(L)'
;MTTVRSLRARLAMAAGAAILAAVVLFAVITVLIVDHRLRDSLDSALRERALQVAQLAVSAPAVLNDSGALEGPSSGRQISVQVLDARGRLVARTQALGAELLPQDALERAARLRGRAGVESVNVGGRPLRMYAAPIADAGTPASGGVVLVASDTSDIAHTTGSLGVVVALSGAGVVVLAAIAA
;
A
#
# COMPACT_ATOMS: atom_id res chain seq x y z
N MET A 1 -60.86 -9.66 2.86
CA MET A 1 -60.05 -8.62 2.22
C MET A 1 -58.61 -8.51 2.77
N THR A 2 -58.11 -9.45 3.55
CA THR A 2 -56.82 -9.42 4.26
C THR A 2 -55.63 -10.01 3.46
N THR A 3 -55.88 -10.85 2.45
CA THR A 3 -54.81 -11.55 1.70
C THR A 3 -54.05 -10.67 0.70
N VAL A 4 -54.70 -9.67 0.13
CA VAL A 4 -54.07 -8.77 -0.89
C VAL A 4 -53.05 -7.81 -0.24
N ARG A 5 -53.28 -7.44 1.02
CA ARG A 5 -52.35 -6.55 1.77
C ARG A 5 -51.04 -7.28 2.15
N SER A 6 -51.14 -8.57 2.43
CA SER A 6 -49.96 -9.41 2.73
C SER A 6 -49.10 -9.68 1.50
N LEU A 7 -49.70 -9.79 0.31
CA LEU A 7 -48.95 -10.02 -0.94
C LEU A 7 -48.17 -8.78 -1.37
N ARG A 8 -48.77 -7.59 -1.27
CA ARG A 8 -48.11 -6.32 -1.54
C ARG A 8 -46.95 -6.07 -0.58
N ALA A 9 -47.12 -6.33 0.69
CA ALA A 9 -46.04 -6.20 1.70
C ALA A 9 -44.90 -7.17 1.42
N ARG A 10 -45.18 -8.42 1.06
CA ARG A 10 -44.14 -9.40 0.69
C ARG A 10 -43.38 -9.00 -0.57
N LEU A 11 -44.05 -8.49 -1.58
CA LEU A 11 -43.42 -7.98 -2.80
C LEU A 11 -42.56 -6.75 -2.51
N ALA A 12 -43.04 -5.81 -1.70
CA ALA A 12 -42.29 -4.64 -1.30
C ALA A 12 -41.03 -4.98 -0.48
N MET A 13 -41.14 -5.93 0.45
CA MET A 13 -39.98 -6.44 1.21
C MET A 13 -38.99 -7.16 0.31
N ALA A 14 -39.42 -7.99 -0.61
CA ALA A 14 -38.55 -8.69 -1.54
C ALA A 14 -37.79 -7.71 -2.47
N ALA A 15 -38.49 -6.70 -3.00
CA ALA A 15 -37.89 -5.65 -3.82
C ALA A 15 -36.90 -4.82 -3.00
N GLY A 16 -37.25 -4.42 -1.77
CA GLY A 16 -36.37 -3.70 -0.87
C GLY A 16 -35.10 -4.50 -0.52
N ALA A 17 -35.24 -5.78 -0.22
CA ALA A 17 -34.11 -6.67 0.05
C ALA A 17 -33.19 -6.84 -1.18
N ALA A 18 -33.78 -6.96 -2.39
CA ALA A 18 -32.99 -7.06 -3.62
C ALA A 18 -32.20 -5.78 -3.92
N ILE A 19 -32.80 -4.60 -3.74
CA ILE A 19 -32.11 -3.31 -3.91
C ILE A 19 -30.99 -3.18 -2.88
N LEU A 20 -31.24 -3.53 -1.61
CA LEU A 20 -30.25 -3.49 -0.57
C LEU A 20 -29.06 -4.40 -0.90
N ALA A 21 -29.33 -5.65 -1.30
CA ALA A 21 -28.29 -6.59 -1.68
C ALA A 21 -27.45 -6.06 -2.85
N ALA A 22 -28.08 -5.43 -3.85
CA ALA A 22 -27.39 -4.82 -4.97
C ALA A 22 -26.49 -3.65 -4.53
N VAL A 23 -26.98 -2.77 -3.65
CA VAL A 23 -26.20 -1.63 -3.12
C VAL A 23 -25.00 -2.10 -2.30
N VAL A 24 -25.19 -3.10 -1.42
CA VAL A 24 -24.11 -3.67 -0.62
C VAL A 24 -23.06 -4.33 -1.51
N LEU A 25 -23.50 -5.12 -2.49
CA LEU A 25 -22.59 -5.76 -3.45
C LEU A 25 -21.77 -4.71 -4.23
N PHE A 26 -22.44 -3.68 -4.74
CA PHE A 26 -21.76 -2.59 -5.44
C PHE A 26 -20.73 -1.88 -4.56
N ALA A 27 -21.09 -1.60 -3.31
CA ALA A 27 -20.19 -0.95 -2.36
C ALA A 27 -18.96 -1.82 -2.05
N VAL A 28 -19.14 -3.13 -1.82
CA VAL A 28 -18.04 -4.07 -1.60
C VAL A 28 -17.12 -4.13 -2.81
N ILE A 29 -17.67 -4.25 -4.02
CA ILE A 29 -16.88 -4.27 -5.25
C ILE A 29 -16.08 -2.97 -5.39
N THR A 30 -16.69 -1.82 -5.13
CA THR A 30 -16.02 -0.51 -5.22
C THR A 30 -14.86 -0.43 -4.24
N VAL A 31 -15.04 -0.83 -2.99
CA VAL A 31 -13.97 -0.83 -1.96
C VAL A 31 -12.82 -1.74 -2.39
N LEU A 32 -13.11 -2.94 -2.88
CA LEU A 32 -12.08 -3.88 -3.34
C LEU A 32 -11.28 -3.33 -4.53
N ILE A 33 -11.95 -2.70 -5.49
CA ILE A 33 -11.28 -2.09 -6.65
C ILE A 33 -10.38 -0.93 -6.20
N VAL A 34 -10.87 -0.07 -5.32
CA VAL A 34 -10.10 1.08 -4.81
C VAL A 34 -8.87 0.62 -4.01
N ASP A 35 -9.04 -0.36 -3.11
CA ASP A 35 -7.92 -0.92 -2.33
C ASP A 35 -6.86 -1.53 -3.25
N HIS A 36 -7.27 -2.31 -4.25
CA HIS A 36 -6.34 -2.91 -5.22
C HIS A 36 -5.58 -1.83 -6.01
N ARG A 37 -6.29 -0.83 -6.53
CA ARG A 37 -5.66 0.27 -7.26
C ARG A 37 -4.72 1.11 -6.43
N LEU A 38 -5.04 1.34 -5.15
CA LEU A 38 -4.15 2.07 -4.23
C LEU A 38 -2.85 1.30 -3.98
N ARG A 39 -2.93 -0.01 -3.81
CA ARG A 39 -1.75 -0.87 -3.62
C ARG A 39 -0.89 -0.92 -4.88
N ASP A 40 -1.50 -1.09 -6.06
CA ASP A 40 -0.78 -1.10 -7.33
C ASP A 40 -0.06 0.24 -7.59
N SER A 41 -0.74 1.35 -7.28
CA SER A 41 -0.16 2.69 -7.38
C SER A 41 1.02 2.87 -6.42
N LEU A 42 0.90 2.37 -5.19
CA LEU A 42 1.98 2.41 -4.22
C LEU A 42 3.18 1.56 -4.69
N ASP A 43 2.93 0.33 -5.11
CA ASP A 43 3.98 -0.58 -5.60
C ASP A 43 4.72 0.02 -6.81
N SER A 44 3.99 0.69 -7.71
CA SER A 44 4.56 1.39 -8.87
C SER A 44 5.43 2.57 -8.44
N ALA A 45 4.98 3.37 -7.47
CA ALA A 45 5.73 4.51 -6.94
C ALA A 45 7.01 4.06 -6.20
N LEU A 46 6.91 2.99 -5.39
CA LEU A 46 8.08 2.42 -4.70
C LEU A 46 9.11 1.88 -5.69
N ARG A 47 8.63 1.16 -6.74
CA ARG A 47 9.47 0.65 -7.81
C ARG A 47 10.19 1.77 -8.56
N GLU A 48 9.47 2.79 -8.97
CA GLU A 48 10.04 3.93 -9.70
C GLU A 48 11.10 4.62 -8.84
N ARG A 49 10.81 4.89 -7.58
CA ARG A 49 11.76 5.49 -6.65
C ARG A 49 12.99 4.62 -6.44
N ALA A 50 12.82 3.32 -6.28
CA ALA A 50 13.94 2.39 -6.11
C ALA A 50 14.86 2.38 -7.34
N LEU A 51 14.29 2.38 -8.55
CA LEU A 51 15.05 2.41 -9.79
C LEU A 51 15.79 3.74 -9.97
N GLN A 52 15.16 4.88 -9.64
CA GLN A 52 15.82 6.19 -9.67
C GLN A 52 17.03 6.23 -8.73
N VAL A 53 16.87 5.74 -7.50
CA VAL A 53 17.97 5.72 -6.54
C VAL A 53 19.04 4.71 -6.95
N ALA A 54 18.68 3.55 -7.48
CA ALA A 54 19.64 2.57 -8.00
C ALA A 54 20.46 3.15 -9.16
N GLN A 55 19.84 3.91 -10.06
CA GLN A 55 20.52 4.60 -11.14
C GLN A 55 21.44 5.72 -10.60
N LEU A 56 20.97 6.49 -9.61
CA LEU A 56 21.78 7.51 -8.96
C LEU A 56 23.02 6.91 -8.27
N ALA A 57 22.88 5.75 -7.62
CA ALA A 57 23.96 5.03 -6.97
C ALA A 57 25.07 4.60 -7.95
N VAL A 58 24.72 4.41 -9.21
CA VAL A 58 25.66 4.07 -10.29
C VAL A 58 26.25 5.33 -10.92
N SER A 59 25.40 6.32 -11.29
CA SER A 59 25.82 7.47 -12.10
C SER A 59 26.42 8.61 -11.30
N ALA A 60 26.00 8.81 -10.05
CA ALA A 60 26.43 9.92 -9.21
C ALA A 60 26.50 9.52 -7.72
N PRO A 61 27.37 8.56 -7.34
CA PRO A 61 27.41 8.01 -5.99
C PRO A 61 27.73 9.05 -4.90
N ALA A 62 28.41 10.12 -5.22
CA ALA A 62 28.70 11.20 -4.28
C ALA A 62 27.42 11.89 -3.78
N VAL A 63 26.42 12.02 -4.63
CA VAL A 63 25.14 12.66 -4.30
C VAL A 63 24.34 11.86 -3.26
N LEU A 64 24.56 10.55 -3.13
CA LEU A 64 23.90 9.75 -2.10
C LEU A 64 24.23 10.18 -0.67
N ASN A 65 25.39 10.82 -0.48
CA ASN A 65 25.84 11.29 0.82
C ASN A 65 25.35 12.71 1.14
N ASP A 66 24.76 13.41 0.17
CA ASP A 66 24.22 14.74 0.40
C ASP A 66 22.94 14.67 1.20
N SER A 67 22.84 15.49 2.23
CA SER A 67 21.63 15.58 3.06
C SER A 67 20.46 15.99 2.18
N GLY A 68 19.42 15.14 2.13
CA GLY A 68 18.22 15.41 1.34
C GLY A 68 18.20 14.81 -0.07
N ALA A 69 19.31 14.28 -0.62
CA ALA A 69 19.32 13.68 -1.96
C ALA A 69 18.38 12.47 -2.09
N LEU A 70 18.23 11.72 -1.01
CA LEU A 70 17.30 10.59 -0.93
C LEU A 70 15.88 11.02 -0.53
N GLU A 71 15.71 12.24 -0.05
CA GLU A 71 14.43 12.84 0.29
C GLU A 71 13.83 13.43 -0.99
N GLY A 72 13.19 12.59 -1.78
CA GLY A 72 12.49 13.04 -2.99
C GLY A 72 11.20 13.78 -2.67
N PRO A 73 10.60 14.51 -3.64
CA PRO A 73 9.29 15.11 -3.48
C PRO A 73 8.29 14.00 -3.21
N SER A 74 7.99 13.81 -1.94
CA SER A 74 6.97 12.89 -1.50
C SER A 74 5.62 13.55 -1.82
N SER A 75 4.86 12.97 -2.71
CA SER A 75 3.45 13.26 -2.93
C SER A 75 2.65 12.88 -1.67
N GLY A 76 2.89 13.59 -0.56
CA GLY A 76 2.17 13.45 0.71
C GLY A 76 2.46 12.17 1.53
N ARG A 77 3.30 11.24 1.05
CA ARG A 77 3.68 10.01 1.77
C ARG A 77 5.14 10.02 2.15
N GLN A 78 5.44 9.62 3.37
CA GLN A 78 6.83 9.40 3.80
C GLN A 78 7.38 8.15 3.13
N ILE A 79 8.30 8.36 2.19
CA ILE A 79 9.04 7.28 1.56
C ILE A 79 10.41 7.19 2.23
N SER A 80 10.70 6.04 2.79
CA SER A 80 11.97 5.73 3.42
C SER A 80 12.86 4.97 2.44
N VAL A 81 14.10 5.41 2.27
CA VAL A 81 15.07 4.78 1.36
C VAL A 81 16.29 4.34 2.16
N GLN A 82 16.77 3.15 1.87
CA GLN A 82 18.01 2.59 2.41
C GLN A 82 18.81 1.96 1.28
N VAL A 83 20.09 2.32 1.18
CA VAL A 83 21.01 1.78 0.17
C VAL A 83 22.07 0.94 0.89
N LEU A 84 22.21 -0.30 0.45
CA LEU A 84 23.17 -1.26 0.98
C LEU A 84 24.19 -1.65 -0.10
N ASP A 85 25.44 -1.89 0.31
CA ASP A 85 26.48 -2.41 -0.58
C ASP A 85 26.31 -3.94 -0.84
N ALA A 86 27.18 -4.50 -1.66
CA ALA A 86 27.20 -5.94 -1.96
C ALA A 86 27.39 -6.83 -0.71
N ARG A 87 27.89 -6.30 0.38
CA ARG A 87 28.09 -6.99 1.67
C ARG A 87 26.92 -6.77 2.63
N GLY A 88 25.87 -6.02 2.24
CA GLY A 88 24.73 -5.66 3.09
C GLY A 88 25.05 -4.55 4.09
N ARG A 89 26.14 -3.80 3.91
CA ARG A 89 26.48 -2.66 4.78
C ARG A 89 25.77 -1.40 4.28
N LEU A 90 25.31 -0.58 5.22
CA LEU A 90 24.64 0.67 4.94
C LEU A 90 25.58 1.66 4.24
N VAL A 91 25.19 2.13 3.06
CA VAL A 91 25.87 3.17 2.29
C VAL A 91 25.20 4.52 2.50
N ALA A 92 23.86 4.56 2.37
CA ALA A 92 23.08 5.77 2.54
C ALA A 92 21.65 5.45 3.00
N ARG A 93 21.00 6.42 3.65
CA ARG A 93 19.59 6.30 4.07
C ARG A 93 18.92 7.67 4.17
N THR A 94 17.58 7.68 4.09
CA THR A 94 16.78 8.87 4.40
C THR A 94 16.77 9.15 5.90
N GLN A 95 16.65 10.41 6.28
CA GLN A 95 16.52 10.82 7.69
C GLN A 95 15.17 10.35 8.29
N ALA A 96 14.15 10.18 7.48
CA ALA A 96 12.81 9.70 7.88
C ALA A 96 12.85 8.35 8.61
N LEU A 97 13.87 7.51 8.37
CA LEU A 97 14.07 6.24 9.10
C LEU A 97 14.57 6.42 10.55
N GLY A 98 15.07 7.61 10.90
CA GLY A 98 15.68 7.84 12.21
C GLY A 98 16.81 6.86 12.51
N ALA A 99 16.75 6.16 13.65
CA ALA A 99 17.70 5.12 14.03
C ALA A 99 17.28 3.72 13.52
N GLU A 100 16.04 3.56 13.06
CA GLU A 100 15.51 2.29 12.58
C GLU A 100 16.07 1.94 11.19
N LEU A 101 16.39 0.69 10.97
CA LEU A 101 16.80 0.15 9.68
C LEU A 101 15.68 -0.68 9.09
N LEU A 102 15.56 -0.65 7.76
CA LEU A 102 14.68 -1.59 7.07
C LEU A 102 15.23 -3.01 7.19
N PRO A 103 14.36 -4.02 7.34
CA PRO A 103 14.79 -5.39 7.55
C PRO A 103 15.58 -5.93 6.36
N GLN A 104 16.67 -6.61 6.66
CA GLN A 104 17.47 -7.35 5.68
C GLN A 104 16.95 -8.80 5.62
N ASP A 105 15.81 -8.96 5.00
CA ASP A 105 15.05 -10.21 4.90
C ASP A 105 15.33 -11.01 3.62
N ALA A 106 14.42 -11.93 3.28
CA ALA A 106 14.53 -12.75 2.09
C ALA A 106 14.44 -11.91 0.80
N LEU A 107 13.65 -10.83 0.80
CA LEU A 107 13.48 -9.93 -0.35
C LEU A 107 14.78 -9.18 -0.63
N GLU A 108 15.40 -8.58 0.39
CA GLU A 108 16.70 -7.91 0.30
C GLU A 108 17.76 -8.85 -0.26
N ARG A 109 17.88 -10.06 0.34
CA ARG A 109 18.85 -11.05 -0.11
C ARG A 109 18.60 -11.52 -1.54
N ALA A 110 17.34 -11.67 -1.96
CA ALA A 110 17.01 -12.04 -3.32
C ALA A 110 17.41 -10.95 -4.32
N ALA A 111 17.21 -9.67 -3.96
CA ALA A 111 17.62 -8.55 -4.79
C ALA A 111 19.15 -8.44 -4.87
N ARG A 112 19.84 -8.47 -3.74
CA ARG A 112 21.29 -8.32 -3.65
C ARG A 112 22.05 -9.51 -4.27
N LEU A 113 21.67 -10.76 -3.94
CA LEU A 113 22.45 -11.94 -4.34
C LEU A 113 22.02 -12.52 -5.69
N ARG A 114 20.75 -12.33 -6.08
CA ARG A 114 20.19 -12.93 -7.30
C ARG A 114 19.76 -11.92 -8.34
N GLY A 115 19.92 -10.62 -8.07
CA GLY A 115 19.47 -9.54 -8.95
C GLY A 115 17.94 -9.50 -9.17
N ARG A 116 17.16 -10.07 -8.25
CA ARG A 116 15.69 -10.16 -8.38
C ARG A 116 15.01 -9.07 -7.58
N ALA A 117 14.52 -8.06 -8.28
CA ALA A 117 13.66 -7.05 -7.67
C ALA A 117 12.32 -7.67 -7.22
N GLY A 118 11.72 -7.09 -6.20
CA GLY A 118 10.42 -7.54 -5.69
C GLY A 118 9.82 -6.57 -4.69
N VAL A 119 8.59 -6.88 -4.28
CA VAL A 119 7.84 -6.11 -3.29
C VAL A 119 7.30 -7.04 -2.21
N GLU A 120 7.33 -6.59 -0.97
CA GLU A 120 6.83 -7.34 0.19
C GLU A 120 6.21 -6.40 1.24
N SER A 121 5.28 -6.91 2.02
CA SER A 121 4.76 -6.20 3.19
C SER A 121 5.50 -6.70 4.42
N VAL A 122 6.11 -5.78 5.15
CA VAL A 122 6.89 -6.05 6.36
C VAL A 122 6.33 -5.27 7.53
N ASN A 123 6.57 -5.71 8.76
CA ASN A 123 6.21 -4.98 9.96
C ASN A 123 7.50 -4.54 10.67
N VAL A 124 7.68 -3.25 10.85
CA VAL A 124 8.85 -2.67 11.50
C VAL A 124 8.39 -1.80 12.66
N GLY A 125 8.79 -2.15 13.87
CA GLY A 125 8.38 -1.39 15.06
C GLY A 125 6.86 -1.33 15.29
N GLY A 126 6.10 -2.34 14.84
CA GLY A 126 4.63 -2.35 14.92
C GLY A 126 3.93 -1.57 13.79
N ARG A 127 4.68 -0.97 12.87
CA ARG A 127 4.15 -0.25 11.70
C ARG A 127 4.14 -1.16 10.46
N PRO A 128 3.01 -1.31 9.78
CA PRO A 128 2.94 -2.05 8.52
C PRO A 128 3.57 -1.21 7.41
N LEU A 129 4.66 -1.69 6.84
CA LEU A 129 5.35 -1.06 5.73
C LEU A 129 5.22 -1.90 4.46
N ARG A 130 5.06 -1.24 3.33
CA ARG A 130 5.23 -1.85 2.02
C ARG A 130 6.63 -1.55 1.53
N MET A 131 7.44 -2.56 1.24
CA MET A 131 8.85 -2.44 0.90
C MET A 131 9.11 -3.00 -0.49
N TYR A 132 9.88 -2.27 -1.29
CA TYR A 132 10.39 -2.70 -2.59
C TYR A 132 11.92 -2.78 -2.53
N ALA A 133 12.49 -3.85 -3.06
CA ALA A 133 13.92 -4.03 -3.20
C ALA A 133 14.33 -4.03 -4.68
N ALA A 134 15.29 -3.18 -5.04
CA ALA A 134 15.88 -3.15 -6.37
C ALA A 134 17.38 -3.42 -6.32
N PRO A 135 17.92 -4.32 -7.15
CA PRO A 135 19.36 -4.55 -7.24
C PRO A 135 20.06 -3.34 -7.86
N ILE A 136 21.28 -3.05 -7.41
CA ILE A 136 22.17 -2.06 -8.00
C ILE A 136 23.13 -2.77 -8.93
N ALA A 137 23.26 -2.27 -10.16
CA ALA A 137 24.20 -2.82 -11.14
C ALA A 137 25.64 -2.71 -10.63
N ASP A 138 26.48 -3.65 -11.04
CA ASP A 138 27.92 -3.59 -10.75
C ASP A 138 28.60 -2.57 -11.70
N ALA A 139 28.97 -1.44 -11.13
CA ALA A 139 29.56 -0.30 -11.86
C ALA A 139 30.83 0.26 -11.18
N GLY A 140 31.40 -0.50 -10.23
CA GLY A 140 32.62 -0.07 -9.52
C GLY A 140 32.40 1.08 -8.52
N THR A 141 31.14 1.37 -8.16
CA THR A 141 30.80 2.39 -7.14
C THR A 141 30.72 1.76 -5.75
N PRO A 142 30.69 2.56 -4.65
CA PRO A 142 30.58 2.03 -3.30
C PRO A 142 29.33 1.16 -3.05
N ALA A 143 28.26 1.39 -3.81
CA ALA A 143 27.01 0.64 -3.71
C ALA A 143 26.88 -0.48 -4.78
N SER A 144 27.89 -0.66 -5.63
CA SER A 144 27.87 -1.68 -6.71
C SER A 144 27.56 -3.09 -6.21
N GLY A 145 26.72 -3.80 -6.94
CA GLY A 145 26.28 -5.14 -6.58
C GLY A 145 25.42 -5.19 -5.31
N GLY A 146 25.02 -4.04 -4.78
CA GLY A 146 24.20 -3.90 -3.61
C GLY A 146 22.69 -3.85 -3.92
N VAL A 147 21.93 -3.25 -3.02
CA VAL A 147 20.47 -3.17 -3.13
C VAL A 147 19.94 -1.83 -2.62
N VAL A 148 18.94 -1.31 -3.27
CA VAL A 148 18.10 -0.21 -2.77
C VAL A 148 16.83 -0.80 -2.17
N LEU A 149 16.57 -0.48 -0.92
CA LEU A 149 15.30 -0.76 -0.24
C LEU A 149 14.51 0.55 -0.15
N VAL A 150 13.27 0.51 -0.59
CA VAL A 150 12.34 1.64 -0.52
C VAL A 150 11.09 1.17 0.18
N ALA A 151 10.68 1.87 1.22
CA ALA A 151 9.49 1.51 2.00
C ALA A 151 8.57 2.71 2.24
N SER A 152 7.28 2.45 2.35
CA SER A 152 6.27 3.43 2.74
C SER A 152 5.31 2.82 3.75
N ASP A 153 4.84 3.65 4.68
CA ASP A 153 3.83 3.27 5.66
C ASP A 153 2.49 3.04 4.96
N THR A 154 1.81 1.95 5.33
CA THR A 154 0.50 1.58 4.80
C THR A 154 -0.62 1.73 5.83
N SER A 155 -0.33 2.24 7.02
CA SER A 155 -1.33 2.44 8.09
C SER A 155 -2.47 3.35 7.64
N ASP A 156 -2.17 4.43 6.92
CA ASP A 156 -3.17 5.37 6.41
C ASP A 156 -4.13 4.71 5.41
N ILE A 157 -3.65 3.77 4.60
CA ILE A 157 -4.50 3.00 3.67
C ILE A 157 -5.48 2.14 4.45
N ALA A 158 -5.02 1.46 5.50
CA ALA A 158 -5.85 0.62 6.34
C ALA A 158 -6.93 1.42 7.09
N HIS A 159 -6.59 2.61 7.59
CA HIS A 159 -7.54 3.50 8.26
C HIS A 159 -8.60 4.04 7.30
N THR A 160 -8.21 4.45 6.11
CA THR A 160 -9.14 4.99 5.09
C THR A 160 -10.11 3.92 4.62
N THR A 161 -9.62 2.71 4.35
CA THR A 161 -10.45 1.59 3.88
C THR A 161 -11.39 1.10 4.99
N GLY A 162 -10.92 1.08 6.25
CA GLY A 162 -11.74 0.71 7.40
C GLY A 162 -12.91 1.68 7.64
N SER A 163 -12.68 2.99 7.53
CA SER A 163 -13.73 4.00 7.72
C SER A 163 -14.80 3.93 6.62
N LEU A 164 -14.43 3.68 5.38
CA LEU A 164 -15.39 3.48 4.28
C LEU A 164 -16.27 2.26 4.52
N GLY A 165 -15.71 1.15 5.01
CA GLY A 165 -16.47 -0.05 5.37
C GLY A 165 -17.53 0.22 6.44
N VAL A 166 -17.20 1.00 7.46
CA VAL A 166 -18.17 1.39 8.52
C VAL A 166 -19.28 2.26 7.97
N VAL A 167 -18.98 3.25 7.11
CA VAL A 167 -20.00 4.12 6.50
C VAL A 167 -20.96 3.30 5.65
N VAL A 168 -20.46 2.36 4.86
CA VAL A 168 -21.29 1.47 4.02
C VAL A 168 -22.18 0.57 4.89
N ALA A 169 -21.64 0.00 5.98
CA ALA A 169 -22.40 -0.85 6.90
C ALA A 169 -23.50 -0.05 7.62
N LEU A 170 -23.24 1.17 8.07
CA LEU A 170 -24.23 2.02 8.72
C LEU A 170 -25.32 2.49 7.74
N SER A 171 -24.96 2.83 6.51
CA SER A 171 -25.92 3.20 5.46
C SER A 171 -26.84 2.02 5.10
N GLY A 172 -26.29 0.81 5.00
CA GLY A 172 -27.04 -0.40 4.76
C GLY A 172 -28.03 -0.73 5.89
N ALA A 173 -27.59 -0.62 7.14
CA ALA A 173 -28.46 -0.83 8.31
C ALA A 173 -29.60 0.20 8.36
N GLY A 174 -29.33 1.47 8.03
CA GLY A 174 -30.35 2.52 7.98
C GLY A 174 -31.47 2.22 6.97
N VAL A 175 -31.13 1.71 5.80
CA VAL A 175 -32.11 1.35 4.77
C VAL A 175 -32.99 0.17 5.21
N VAL A 176 -32.39 -0.84 5.89
CA VAL A 176 -33.14 -1.98 6.44
C VAL A 176 -34.17 -1.52 7.47
N VAL A 177 -33.77 -0.63 8.38
CA VAL A 177 -34.65 -0.08 9.42
C VAL A 177 -35.79 0.73 8.78
N LEU A 178 -35.51 1.57 7.79
CA LEU A 178 -36.53 2.35 7.08
C LEU A 178 -37.51 1.44 6.32
N ALA A 179 -37.02 0.39 5.67
CA ALA A 179 -37.88 -0.58 5.00
C ALA A 179 -38.76 -1.35 5.97
N ALA A 180 -38.27 -1.68 7.17
CA ALA A 180 -39.03 -2.37 8.22
C ALA A 180 -40.11 -1.47 8.85
N ILE A 181 -39.89 -0.15 8.93
CA ILE A 181 -40.88 0.80 9.45
C ILE A 181 -41.99 1.08 8.41
N ALA A 182 -41.66 1.03 7.12
CA ALA A 182 -42.60 1.30 6.02
C ALA A 182 -43.48 0.09 5.65
N ALA A 183 -43.19 -1.11 6.17
CA ALA A 183 -43.91 -2.37 5.94
C ALA A 183 -44.99 -2.61 7.00
#